data_fef0ce72360f3cc08efbb621f6867600
#
_entry.id   fef0ce72360f3cc08efbb621f6867600
#
_cell.length_a   1.000
_cell.length_b   1.000
_cell.length_c   1.000
_cell.angle_alpha   90.00
_cell.angle_beta   90.00
_cell.angle_gamma   90.00
#
_symmetry.space_group_name_H-M   'P 1'
#
loop_
_entity.id
_entity.type
_entity.pdbx_description
1 polymer ?
#
loop_
_entity_poly.entity_id
_entity_poly.type
_entity_poly.pdbx_seq_one_letter_code
_entity_poly.pdbx_strand_id
1 'polypeptide(L)'
;MKDLYHVIGFPVKHSLSPSIQMRLAQQYNQDMLFTAIEVAPQDLEAKIQEFKANPQVKGLSVTVPHKERVYALADDADTTAKAVQAASNVIFTAERKMIALNYDGLGIVNDIKKNYKIDFADKKVLVVGAGGAAKAVVAAVLKESPLSLSITNRTLAKAKAIEELFKADTEIKIIDFDNISDSFDIVINSTSSSIDGKLLPLKDSNFNKNAFAYDLMYADGGTIFTKWCQAHNIAAADGKGMLKELSTAVFKYWRGL
;
A
#
# COMPACT_ATOMS: atom_id res chain seq x y z
N MET A 1 -24.94 3.56 19.82
CA MET A 1 -23.69 4.38 19.65
C MET A 1 -23.05 3.96 18.35
N LYS A 2 -22.55 4.91 17.55
CA LYS A 2 -21.90 4.62 16.26
C LYS A 2 -20.57 3.91 16.46
N ASP A 3 -20.28 2.93 15.60
CA ASP A 3 -18.95 2.35 15.53
C ASP A 3 -17.96 3.36 14.94
N LEU A 4 -16.80 3.50 15.55
CA LEU A 4 -15.75 4.43 15.13
C LEU A 4 -14.62 3.69 14.41
N TYR A 5 -14.20 4.27 13.31
CA TYR A 5 -13.04 3.84 12.53
C TYR A 5 -12.18 5.05 12.20
N HIS A 6 -10.88 4.87 12.08
CA HIS A 6 -9.98 5.97 11.78
C HIS A 6 -8.93 5.55 10.75
N VAL A 7 -8.44 6.52 9.97
CA VAL A 7 -7.12 6.37 9.32
C VAL A 7 -6.09 7.11 10.14
N ILE A 8 -4.97 6.45 10.42
CA ILE A 8 -3.82 7.02 11.14
C ILE A 8 -2.58 7.07 10.23
N GLY A 9 -1.81 8.16 10.35
CA GLY A 9 -0.57 8.40 9.59
C GLY A 9 0.05 9.74 9.95
N PHE A 10 1.18 10.07 9.31
CA PHE A 10 1.84 11.36 9.50
C PHE A 10 2.65 11.77 8.26
N PRO A 11 2.19 12.77 7.49
CA PRO A 11 0.89 13.45 7.59
C PRO A 11 -0.27 12.57 7.07
N VAL A 12 -1.53 12.87 7.48
CA VAL A 12 -2.71 12.10 7.05
C VAL A 12 -3.91 12.96 6.64
N LYS A 13 -3.83 14.28 6.79
CA LYS A 13 -4.96 15.20 6.53
C LYS A 13 -5.52 15.14 5.11
N HIS A 14 -4.69 14.79 4.12
CA HIS A 14 -5.06 14.67 2.71
C HIS A 14 -5.65 13.29 2.34
N SER A 15 -5.80 12.38 3.30
CA SER A 15 -6.30 11.03 3.04
C SER A 15 -7.75 11.04 2.53
N LEU A 16 -7.97 10.31 1.44
CA LEU A 16 -9.31 10.08 0.87
C LEU A 16 -10.07 8.95 1.57
N SER A 17 -9.42 8.22 2.49
CA SER A 17 -10.06 7.09 3.19
C SER A 17 -11.36 7.48 3.90
N PRO A 18 -11.47 8.62 4.62
CA PRO A 18 -12.72 9.00 5.26
C PRO A 18 -13.88 9.14 4.27
N SER A 19 -13.67 9.83 3.15
CA SER A 19 -14.73 10.04 2.15
C SER A 19 -15.18 8.73 1.48
N ILE A 20 -14.23 7.82 1.19
CA ILE A 20 -14.51 6.53 0.59
C ILE A 20 -15.28 5.64 1.58
N GLN A 21 -14.81 5.53 2.83
CA GLN A 21 -15.43 4.69 3.86
C GLN A 21 -16.83 5.19 4.24
N MET A 22 -17.03 6.51 4.34
CA MET A 22 -18.35 7.06 4.63
C MET A 22 -19.34 6.85 3.46
N ARG A 23 -18.86 6.89 2.20
CA ARG A 23 -19.69 6.54 1.04
C ARG A 23 -20.08 5.06 1.05
N LEU A 24 -19.16 4.16 1.38
CA LEU A 24 -19.46 2.73 1.56
C LEU A 24 -20.46 2.51 2.70
N ALA A 25 -20.28 3.21 3.83
CA ALA A 25 -21.22 3.13 4.95
C ALA A 25 -22.66 3.51 4.53
N GLN A 26 -22.81 4.57 3.75
CA GLN A 26 -24.10 4.96 3.18
C GLN A 26 -24.65 3.92 2.21
N GLN A 27 -23.81 3.45 1.28
CA GLN A 27 -24.19 2.44 0.26
C GLN A 27 -24.69 1.12 0.90
N TYR A 28 -24.07 0.69 1.99
CA TYR A 28 -24.38 -0.57 2.68
C TYR A 28 -25.25 -0.36 3.94
N ASN A 29 -25.80 0.84 4.13
CA ASN A 29 -26.64 1.20 5.27
C ASN A 29 -26.01 0.84 6.62
N GLN A 30 -24.74 1.21 6.83
CA GLN A 30 -23.98 0.91 8.04
C GLN A 30 -23.84 2.14 8.93
N ASP A 31 -24.22 2.02 10.23
CA ASP A 31 -24.10 3.10 11.22
C ASP A 31 -22.68 3.15 11.80
N MET A 32 -21.82 3.94 11.16
CA MET A 32 -20.43 4.14 11.56
C MET A 32 -19.95 5.56 11.29
N LEU A 33 -18.83 5.92 11.88
CA LEU A 33 -18.09 7.14 11.58
C LEU A 33 -16.64 6.78 11.25
N PHE A 34 -16.11 7.36 10.16
CA PHE A 34 -14.71 7.20 9.78
C PHE A 34 -14.03 8.56 9.68
N THR A 35 -12.92 8.75 10.40
CA THR A 35 -12.18 10.02 10.43
C THR A 35 -10.68 9.82 10.22
N ALA A 36 -9.97 10.89 9.89
CA ALA A 36 -8.50 10.92 9.85
C ALA A 36 -7.96 11.48 11.16
N ILE A 37 -6.97 10.79 11.74
CA ILE A 37 -6.27 11.21 12.95
C ILE A 37 -4.77 11.21 12.66
N GLU A 38 -4.18 12.40 12.70
CA GLU A 38 -2.74 12.55 12.55
C GLU A 38 -2.03 12.10 13.83
N VAL A 39 -1.10 11.16 13.70
CA VAL A 39 -0.36 10.59 14.82
C VAL A 39 1.12 10.68 14.50
N ALA A 40 1.88 11.47 15.27
CA ALA A 40 3.33 11.54 15.09
C ALA A 40 3.99 10.21 15.51
N PRO A 41 5.12 9.82 14.91
CA PRO A 41 5.76 8.53 15.18
C PRO A 41 6.04 8.23 16.65
N GLN A 42 6.39 9.24 17.42
CA GLN A 42 6.66 9.12 18.87
C GLN A 42 5.41 8.89 19.72
N ASP A 43 4.22 9.28 19.20
CA ASP A 43 2.95 9.21 19.93
C ASP A 43 2.15 7.94 19.59
N LEU A 44 2.65 7.13 18.64
CA LEU A 44 1.89 6.00 18.07
C LEU A 44 1.45 4.99 19.15
N GLU A 45 2.35 4.58 20.04
CA GLU A 45 2.04 3.56 21.04
C GLU A 45 0.98 4.05 22.03
N ALA A 46 1.09 5.27 22.53
CA ALA A 46 0.11 5.87 23.42
C ALA A 46 -1.25 5.97 22.73
N LYS A 47 -1.29 6.40 21.46
CA LYS A 47 -2.53 6.49 20.68
C LYS A 47 -3.18 5.13 20.41
N ILE A 48 -2.40 4.08 20.15
CA ILE A 48 -2.93 2.71 20.03
C ILE A 48 -3.56 2.25 21.35
N GLN A 49 -2.96 2.55 22.49
CA GLN A 49 -3.56 2.21 23.80
C GLN A 49 -4.89 2.97 24.06
N GLU A 50 -4.99 4.25 23.68
CA GLU A 50 -6.24 4.99 23.72
C GLU A 50 -7.33 4.32 22.87
N PHE A 51 -7.00 3.90 21.64
CA PHE A 51 -7.94 3.19 20.78
C PHE A 51 -8.35 1.83 21.36
N LYS A 52 -7.40 1.08 21.92
CA LYS A 52 -7.71 -0.19 22.62
C LYS A 52 -8.65 0.03 23.82
N ALA A 53 -8.50 1.12 24.55
CA ALA A 53 -9.34 1.44 25.70
C ALA A 53 -10.77 1.89 25.32
N ASN A 54 -10.97 2.41 24.11
CA ASN A 54 -12.28 2.90 23.66
C ASN A 54 -13.07 1.80 22.93
N PRO A 55 -14.16 1.25 23.53
CA PRO A 55 -14.94 0.16 22.94
C PRO A 55 -15.69 0.54 21.66
N GLN A 56 -15.87 1.83 21.39
CA GLN A 56 -16.48 2.30 20.14
C GLN A 56 -15.53 2.20 18.94
N VAL A 57 -14.21 2.28 19.15
CA VAL A 57 -13.23 2.13 18.07
C VAL A 57 -13.13 0.67 17.68
N LYS A 58 -13.56 0.35 16.44
CA LYS A 58 -13.64 -1.01 15.92
C LYS A 58 -12.48 -1.36 15.01
N GLY A 59 -11.87 -0.37 14.33
CA GLY A 59 -10.76 -0.62 13.44
C GLY A 59 -10.03 0.63 13.00
N LEU A 60 -8.85 0.42 12.42
CA LEU A 60 -7.99 1.47 11.90
C LEU A 60 -7.55 1.14 10.47
N SER A 61 -7.49 2.13 9.60
CA SER A 61 -6.61 2.12 8.44
C SER A 61 -5.27 2.74 8.84
N VAL A 62 -4.19 2.19 8.32
CA VAL A 62 -2.81 2.59 8.68
C VAL A 62 -2.05 2.99 7.44
N THR A 63 -1.49 4.20 7.44
CA THR A 63 -0.62 4.66 6.36
C THR A 63 0.76 5.06 6.87
N VAL A 64 1.59 5.59 5.97
CA VAL A 64 2.96 6.02 6.31
C VAL A 64 2.99 6.96 7.52
N PRO A 65 3.97 6.81 8.42
CA PRO A 65 5.07 5.83 8.42
C PRO A 65 4.80 4.58 9.29
N HIS A 66 3.56 4.29 9.67
CA HIS A 66 3.21 3.46 10.82
C HIS A 66 3.02 1.96 10.54
N LYS A 67 2.94 1.53 9.27
CA LYS A 67 2.51 0.17 8.90
C LYS A 67 3.31 -0.96 9.58
N GLU A 68 4.64 -0.87 9.60
CA GLU A 68 5.49 -1.88 10.23
C GLU A 68 5.40 -1.83 11.76
N ARG A 69 5.35 -0.61 12.33
CA ARG A 69 5.24 -0.45 13.78
C ARG A 69 3.90 -0.91 14.33
N VAL A 70 2.80 -0.61 13.64
CA VAL A 70 1.45 -1.10 14.02
C VAL A 70 1.39 -2.62 13.97
N TYR A 71 2.02 -3.26 12.95
CA TYR A 71 2.14 -4.71 12.91
C TYR A 71 2.86 -5.25 14.15
N ALA A 72 4.00 -4.65 14.52
CA ALA A 72 4.78 -5.08 15.70
C ALA A 72 4.03 -4.87 17.03
N LEU A 73 3.05 -3.95 17.10
CA LEU A 73 2.22 -3.70 18.28
C LEU A 73 0.94 -4.53 18.33
N ALA A 74 0.63 -5.29 17.26
CA ALA A 74 -0.58 -6.10 17.18
C ALA A 74 -0.48 -7.36 18.08
N ASP A 75 -1.62 -7.76 18.63
CA ASP A 75 -1.72 -8.99 19.44
C ASP A 75 -1.71 -10.25 18.55
N ASP A 76 -2.21 -10.13 17.30
CA ASP A 76 -2.15 -11.16 16.25
C ASP A 76 -2.29 -10.50 14.86
N ALA A 77 -2.14 -11.28 13.80
CA ALA A 77 -2.22 -10.79 12.44
C ALA A 77 -2.80 -11.83 11.48
N ASP A 78 -3.42 -11.36 10.39
CA ASP A 78 -3.81 -12.24 9.29
C ASP A 78 -2.58 -12.81 8.55
N THR A 79 -2.82 -13.79 7.69
CA THR A 79 -1.75 -14.43 6.90
C THR A 79 -0.97 -13.44 6.05
N THR A 80 -1.63 -12.45 5.48
CA THR A 80 -0.98 -11.45 4.62
C THR A 80 -0.12 -10.50 5.44
N ALA A 81 -0.65 -9.96 6.55
CA ALA A 81 0.12 -9.07 7.42
C ALA A 81 1.34 -9.79 8.03
N LYS A 82 1.19 -11.09 8.39
CA LYS A 82 2.31 -11.94 8.85
C LYS A 82 3.38 -12.10 7.78
N ALA A 83 2.99 -12.41 6.55
CA ALA A 83 3.94 -12.59 5.44
C ALA A 83 4.71 -11.31 5.10
N VAL A 84 4.07 -10.15 5.18
CA VAL A 84 4.70 -8.85 4.81
C VAL A 84 5.25 -8.08 6.00
N GLN A 85 4.97 -8.51 7.23
CA GLN A 85 5.36 -7.84 8.48
C GLN A 85 4.94 -6.36 8.51
N ALA A 86 3.73 -6.06 8.02
CA ALA A 86 3.19 -4.71 7.96
C ALA A 86 1.65 -4.74 7.99
N ALA A 87 1.04 -3.78 8.70
CA ALA A 87 -0.40 -3.60 8.77
C ALA A 87 -0.85 -2.43 7.90
N SER A 88 -1.78 -2.66 6.97
CA SER A 88 -2.51 -1.57 6.30
C SER A 88 -3.81 -1.25 7.03
N ASN A 89 -4.30 -2.19 7.82
CA ASN A 89 -5.54 -2.08 8.59
C ASN A 89 -5.46 -2.84 9.90
N VAL A 90 -6.36 -2.52 10.81
CA VAL A 90 -6.52 -3.17 12.11
C VAL A 90 -7.99 -3.40 12.39
N ILE A 91 -8.32 -4.50 13.06
CA ILE A 91 -9.61 -4.71 13.72
C ILE A 91 -9.37 -4.93 15.22
N PHE A 92 -10.24 -4.36 16.06
CA PHE A 92 -10.28 -4.65 17.50
C PHE A 92 -11.39 -5.66 17.78
N THR A 93 -11.03 -6.81 18.37
CA THR A 93 -12.00 -7.85 18.75
C THR A 93 -12.89 -7.39 19.92
N ALA A 94 -13.88 -8.20 20.29
CA ALA A 94 -14.71 -7.96 21.48
C ALA A 94 -13.84 -7.90 22.76
N GLU A 95 -12.80 -8.74 22.84
CA GLU A 95 -11.84 -8.78 23.96
C GLU A 95 -10.76 -7.71 23.85
N ARG A 96 -10.92 -6.78 22.91
CA ARG A 96 -9.98 -5.66 22.64
C ARG A 96 -8.60 -6.07 22.21
N LYS A 97 -8.45 -7.29 21.66
CA LYS A 97 -7.22 -7.67 20.94
C LYS A 97 -7.15 -6.90 19.62
N MET A 98 -5.97 -6.42 19.29
CA MET A 98 -5.65 -5.74 18.05
C MET A 98 -5.14 -6.74 17.03
N ILE A 99 -5.89 -6.98 15.96
CA ILE A 99 -5.51 -7.88 14.88
C ILE A 99 -5.05 -7.05 13.68
N ALA A 100 -3.81 -7.23 13.26
CA ALA A 100 -3.26 -6.58 12.08
C ALA A 100 -3.73 -7.29 10.81
N LEU A 101 -4.10 -6.49 9.80
CA LEU A 101 -4.56 -6.93 8.48
C LEU A 101 -3.75 -6.22 7.40
N ASN A 102 -3.60 -6.85 6.22
CA ASN A 102 -2.96 -6.17 5.10
C ASN A 102 -3.73 -6.37 3.79
N TYR A 103 -4.27 -5.28 3.25
CA TYR A 103 -5.03 -5.23 1.99
C TYR A 103 -4.31 -4.45 0.87
N ASP A 104 -3.10 -3.93 1.10
CA ASP A 104 -2.39 -3.13 0.10
C ASP A 104 -2.14 -3.92 -1.19
N GLY A 105 -1.61 -5.12 -1.06
CA GLY A 105 -1.31 -5.97 -2.21
C GLY A 105 -2.56 -6.35 -3.01
N LEU A 106 -3.66 -6.69 -2.32
CA LEU A 106 -4.95 -6.94 -2.96
C LEU A 106 -5.44 -5.70 -3.71
N GLY A 107 -5.32 -4.53 -3.09
CA GLY A 107 -5.77 -3.27 -3.68
C GLY A 107 -5.10 -2.97 -5.01
N ILE A 108 -3.76 -3.02 -5.06
CA ILE A 108 -3.02 -2.69 -6.29
C ILE A 108 -3.23 -3.72 -7.41
N VAL A 109 -3.19 -5.02 -7.09
CA VAL A 109 -3.40 -6.07 -8.09
C VAL A 109 -4.79 -5.97 -8.68
N ASN A 110 -5.81 -5.80 -7.83
CA ASN A 110 -7.18 -5.63 -8.29
C ASN A 110 -7.35 -4.40 -9.18
N ASP A 111 -6.77 -3.27 -8.81
CA ASP A 111 -6.88 -2.04 -9.61
C ASP A 111 -6.23 -2.21 -10.98
N ILE A 112 -4.99 -2.70 -11.04
CA ILE A 112 -4.26 -2.90 -12.31
C ILE A 112 -5.01 -3.88 -13.22
N LYS A 113 -5.46 -5.02 -12.68
CA LYS A 113 -6.16 -6.05 -13.48
C LYS A 113 -7.56 -5.60 -13.91
N LYS A 114 -8.35 -5.00 -13.01
CA LYS A 114 -9.76 -4.67 -13.30
C LYS A 114 -9.91 -3.40 -14.12
N ASN A 115 -9.19 -2.34 -13.77
CA ASN A 115 -9.38 -1.03 -14.36
C ASN A 115 -8.48 -0.79 -15.58
N TYR A 116 -7.26 -1.34 -15.59
CA TYR A 116 -6.30 -1.15 -16.69
C TYR A 116 -6.19 -2.38 -17.60
N LYS A 117 -6.81 -3.53 -17.23
CA LYS A 117 -6.78 -4.78 -18.02
C LYS A 117 -5.36 -5.29 -18.28
N ILE A 118 -4.45 -5.06 -17.33
CA ILE A 118 -3.06 -5.49 -17.39
C ILE A 118 -2.89 -6.68 -16.46
N ASP A 119 -2.35 -7.78 -16.97
CA ASP A 119 -1.95 -8.95 -16.21
C ASP A 119 -0.47 -8.87 -15.84
N PHE A 120 -0.09 -9.50 -14.74
CA PHE A 120 1.31 -9.59 -14.30
C PHE A 120 2.03 -10.82 -14.87
N ALA A 121 1.28 -11.84 -15.30
CA ALA A 121 1.87 -13.04 -15.90
C ALA A 121 2.78 -12.66 -17.08
N ASP A 122 3.95 -13.29 -17.14
CA ASP A 122 4.97 -13.08 -18.18
C ASP A 122 5.52 -11.64 -18.28
N LYS A 123 5.33 -10.80 -17.24
CA LYS A 123 5.80 -9.42 -17.19
C LYS A 123 7.06 -9.27 -16.35
N LYS A 124 7.98 -8.41 -16.82
CA LYS A 124 9.09 -7.91 -16.02
C LYS A 124 8.59 -6.76 -15.15
N VAL A 125 8.61 -6.96 -13.84
CA VAL A 125 8.09 -5.98 -12.89
C VAL A 125 9.21 -5.35 -12.08
N LEU A 126 9.21 -4.02 -11.96
CA LEU A 126 10.07 -3.28 -11.04
C LEU A 126 9.23 -2.67 -9.92
N VAL A 127 9.61 -2.94 -8.68
CA VAL A 127 9.08 -2.24 -7.50
C VAL A 127 10.15 -1.28 -6.98
N VAL A 128 9.82 0.01 -6.96
CA VAL A 128 10.67 1.06 -6.41
C VAL A 128 10.23 1.36 -4.98
N GLY A 129 11.11 1.12 -4.03
CA GLY A 129 10.84 1.28 -2.60
C GLY A 129 10.94 -0.04 -1.82
N ALA A 130 11.12 0.07 -0.50
CA ALA A 130 11.29 -1.08 0.40
C ALA A 130 10.68 -0.84 1.80
N GLY A 131 9.54 -0.16 1.86
CA GLY A 131 8.74 0.00 3.09
C GLY A 131 7.60 -1.03 3.17
N GLY A 132 6.75 -0.90 4.18
CA GLY A 132 5.64 -1.84 4.42
C GLY A 132 4.68 -1.99 3.23
N ALA A 133 4.43 -0.92 2.46
CA ALA A 133 3.63 -1.00 1.23
C ALA A 133 4.35 -1.79 0.13
N ALA A 134 5.68 -1.59 -0.04
CA ALA A 134 6.49 -2.34 -1.01
C ALA A 134 6.45 -3.85 -0.74
N LYS A 135 6.58 -4.26 0.54
CA LYS A 135 6.47 -5.68 0.93
C LYS A 135 5.13 -6.28 0.51
N ALA A 136 4.03 -5.55 0.72
CA ALA A 136 2.69 -6.00 0.35
C ALA A 136 2.52 -6.09 -1.17
N VAL A 137 3.05 -5.13 -1.93
CA VAL A 137 3.08 -5.14 -3.40
C VAL A 137 3.86 -6.36 -3.89
N VAL A 138 5.07 -6.56 -3.39
CA VAL A 138 5.93 -7.71 -3.75
C VAL A 138 5.20 -9.03 -3.49
N ALA A 139 4.66 -9.24 -2.28
CA ALA A 139 3.92 -10.45 -1.93
C ALA A 139 2.71 -10.71 -2.85
N ALA A 140 2.02 -9.66 -3.28
CA ALA A 140 0.86 -9.81 -4.15
C ALA A 140 1.29 -10.07 -5.61
N VAL A 141 2.29 -9.36 -6.11
CA VAL A 141 2.81 -9.53 -7.48
C VAL A 141 3.41 -10.92 -7.67
N LEU A 142 4.11 -11.48 -6.68
CA LEU A 142 4.64 -12.83 -6.74
C LEU A 142 3.55 -13.89 -6.97
N LYS A 143 2.37 -13.72 -6.37
CA LYS A 143 1.22 -14.62 -6.57
C LYS A 143 0.63 -14.57 -7.97
N GLU A 144 0.92 -13.52 -8.72
CA GLU A 144 0.48 -13.34 -10.11
C GLU A 144 1.46 -13.91 -11.14
N SER A 145 2.51 -14.62 -10.71
CA SER A 145 3.50 -15.32 -11.56
C SER A 145 4.16 -14.41 -12.61
N PRO A 146 4.80 -13.30 -12.23
CA PRO A 146 5.52 -12.44 -13.17
C PRO A 146 6.71 -13.19 -13.79
N LEU A 147 7.15 -12.78 -14.99
CA LEU A 147 8.36 -13.32 -15.63
C LEU A 147 9.60 -13.06 -14.76
N SER A 148 9.67 -11.87 -14.18
CA SER A 148 10.71 -11.51 -13.21
C SER A 148 10.23 -10.37 -12.33
N LEU A 149 10.70 -10.36 -11.09
CA LEU A 149 10.47 -9.28 -10.14
C LEU A 149 11.80 -8.68 -9.71
N SER A 150 11.91 -7.37 -9.86
CA SER A 150 13.06 -6.60 -9.42
C SER A 150 12.64 -5.58 -8.36
N ILE A 151 13.54 -5.33 -7.41
CA ILE A 151 13.33 -4.30 -6.38
C ILE A 151 14.52 -3.35 -6.41
N THR A 152 14.23 -2.06 -6.31
CA THR A 152 15.23 -1.04 -6.10
C THR A 152 14.83 -0.13 -4.95
N ASN A 153 15.80 0.33 -4.17
CA ASN A 153 15.58 1.27 -3.09
C ASN A 153 16.86 2.04 -2.76
N ARG A 154 16.74 3.32 -2.43
CA ARG A 154 17.87 4.17 -2.02
C ARG A 154 18.74 3.54 -0.93
N THR A 155 18.13 2.85 0.02
CA THR A 155 18.84 2.06 1.04
C THR A 155 18.81 0.58 0.63
N LEU A 156 19.89 0.11 0.02
CA LEU A 156 20.00 -1.24 -0.56
C LEU A 156 19.69 -2.35 0.47
N ALA A 157 20.13 -2.18 1.71
CA ALA A 157 19.87 -3.16 2.78
C ALA A 157 18.37 -3.42 3.02
N LYS A 158 17.50 -2.40 2.82
CA LYS A 158 16.05 -2.57 2.94
C LYS A 158 15.47 -3.41 1.78
N ALA A 159 15.99 -3.25 0.57
CA ALA A 159 15.58 -4.07 -0.58
C ALA A 159 16.02 -5.54 -0.38
N LYS A 160 17.24 -5.76 0.08
CA LYS A 160 17.74 -7.10 0.44
C LYS A 160 16.92 -7.77 1.54
N ALA A 161 16.41 -7.01 2.50
CA ALA A 161 15.54 -7.55 3.54
C ALA A 161 14.20 -8.05 2.97
N ILE A 162 13.68 -7.45 1.89
CA ILE A 162 12.49 -7.97 1.18
C ILE A 162 12.85 -9.24 0.39
N GLU A 163 13.98 -9.25 -0.32
CA GLU A 163 14.48 -10.44 -1.01
C GLU A 163 14.58 -11.62 -0.03
N GLU A 164 15.20 -11.43 1.12
CA GLU A 164 15.34 -12.46 2.15
C GLU A 164 13.99 -12.93 2.70
N LEU A 165 13.01 -12.02 2.84
CA LEU A 165 11.67 -12.36 3.32
C LEU A 165 10.92 -13.31 2.37
N PHE A 166 11.15 -13.20 1.05
CA PHE A 166 10.45 -13.97 0.02
C PHE A 166 11.35 -14.95 -0.75
N LYS A 167 12.59 -15.18 -0.29
CA LYS A 167 13.57 -16.03 -0.99
C LYS A 167 13.13 -17.48 -1.22
N ALA A 168 12.20 -17.98 -0.39
CA ALA A 168 11.66 -19.34 -0.54
C ALA A 168 10.63 -19.42 -1.69
N ASP A 169 10.04 -18.30 -2.11
CA ASP A 169 9.00 -18.28 -3.13
C ASP A 169 9.56 -18.10 -4.53
N THR A 170 10.60 -17.27 -4.67
CA THR A 170 11.23 -16.97 -5.98
C THR A 170 12.50 -16.15 -5.82
N GLU A 171 13.30 -16.08 -6.90
CA GLU A 171 14.44 -15.17 -7.00
C GLU A 171 13.94 -13.75 -7.29
N ILE A 172 14.28 -12.80 -6.41
CA ILE A 172 14.02 -11.38 -6.58
C ILE A 172 15.33 -10.67 -6.91
N LYS A 173 15.37 -9.97 -8.04
CA LYS A 173 16.57 -9.22 -8.44
C LYS A 173 16.64 -7.89 -7.70
N ILE A 174 17.72 -7.66 -6.96
CA ILE A 174 17.97 -6.35 -6.35
C ILE A 174 18.79 -5.49 -7.30
N ILE A 175 18.29 -4.30 -7.61
CA ILE A 175 18.91 -3.35 -8.54
C ILE A 175 19.39 -2.13 -7.76
N ASP A 176 20.58 -1.65 -8.09
CA ASP A 176 21.11 -0.40 -7.57
C ASP A 176 20.22 0.77 -8.00
N PHE A 177 19.79 1.58 -7.03
CA PHE A 177 18.86 2.70 -7.23
C PHE A 177 19.39 3.75 -8.21
N ASP A 178 20.70 4.00 -8.21
CA ASP A 178 21.34 5.01 -9.05
C ASP A 178 21.77 4.47 -10.44
N ASN A 179 21.70 3.14 -10.64
CA ASN A 179 22.19 2.46 -11.85
C ASN A 179 21.16 1.47 -12.41
N ILE A 180 19.91 1.91 -12.60
CA ILE A 180 18.85 1.08 -13.20
C ILE A 180 19.09 1.01 -14.70
N SER A 181 19.60 -0.12 -15.20
CA SER A 181 19.93 -0.36 -16.61
C SER A 181 18.90 -1.22 -17.35
N ASP A 182 18.12 -2.01 -16.61
CA ASP A 182 17.11 -2.90 -17.19
C ASP A 182 15.86 -2.14 -17.63
N SER A 183 15.06 -2.80 -18.49
CA SER A 183 13.73 -2.31 -18.89
C SER A 183 12.63 -3.24 -18.40
N PHE A 184 11.45 -2.66 -18.09
CA PHE A 184 10.35 -3.32 -17.43
C PHE A 184 9.03 -3.09 -18.14
N ASP A 185 8.12 -4.04 -18.00
CA ASP A 185 6.75 -3.95 -18.51
C ASP A 185 5.83 -3.23 -17.52
N ILE A 186 6.10 -3.41 -16.21
CA ILE A 186 5.35 -2.74 -15.14
C ILE A 186 6.34 -2.14 -14.15
N VAL A 187 6.18 -0.85 -13.85
CA VAL A 187 6.99 -0.13 -12.86
C VAL A 187 6.08 0.41 -11.76
N ILE A 188 6.30 -0.01 -10.53
CA ILE A 188 5.47 0.36 -9.38
C ILE A 188 6.29 1.24 -8.41
N ASN A 189 5.91 2.51 -8.28
CA ASN A 189 6.46 3.40 -7.25
C ASN A 189 5.73 3.18 -5.92
N SER A 190 6.39 2.54 -4.98
CA SER A 190 5.90 2.34 -3.60
C SER A 190 6.56 3.27 -2.58
N THR A 191 7.25 4.32 -3.03
CA THR A 191 7.89 5.32 -2.18
C THR A 191 6.96 6.51 -1.92
N SER A 192 7.31 7.35 -0.96
CA SER A 192 6.66 8.66 -0.74
C SER A 192 7.25 9.78 -1.61
N SER A 193 8.16 9.49 -2.55
CA SER A 193 8.89 10.50 -3.33
C SER A 193 7.96 11.51 -4.01
N SER A 194 6.79 11.06 -4.48
CA SER A 194 5.82 11.93 -5.13
C SER A 194 5.17 12.94 -4.19
N ILE A 195 5.04 12.62 -2.90
CA ILE A 195 4.59 13.58 -1.87
C ILE A 195 5.65 14.66 -1.66
N ASP A 196 6.91 14.26 -1.67
CA ASP A 196 8.06 15.16 -1.51
C ASP A 196 8.39 15.96 -2.78
N GLY A 197 7.63 15.80 -3.86
CA GLY A 197 7.88 16.42 -5.16
C GLY A 197 9.16 15.94 -5.83
N LYS A 198 9.63 14.72 -5.54
CA LYS A 198 10.88 14.15 -6.08
C LYS A 198 10.58 13.09 -7.13
N LEU A 199 11.21 13.23 -8.29
CA LEU A 199 11.19 12.18 -9.32
C LEU A 199 12.09 11.00 -8.94
N LEU A 200 11.73 9.83 -9.45
CA LEU A 200 12.57 8.64 -9.41
C LEU A 200 13.71 8.78 -10.44
N PRO A 201 14.87 8.13 -10.25
CA PRO A 201 15.99 8.14 -11.19
C PRO A 201 15.76 7.19 -12.38
N LEU A 202 14.55 7.24 -12.93
CA LEU A 202 14.15 6.43 -14.08
C LEU A 202 14.33 7.21 -15.38
N LYS A 203 14.64 6.48 -16.45
CA LYS A 203 14.81 6.96 -17.82
C LYS A 203 13.81 6.25 -18.72
N ASP A 204 13.52 6.79 -19.90
CA ASP A 204 12.66 6.16 -20.90
C ASP A 204 13.11 4.74 -21.23
N SER A 205 14.44 4.50 -21.27
CA SER A 205 15.02 3.17 -21.52
C SER A 205 14.69 2.11 -20.46
N ASN A 206 14.19 2.52 -19.29
CA ASN A 206 13.73 1.59 -18.26
C ASN A 206 12.29 1.08 -18.49
N PHE A 207 11.62 1.53 -19.54
CA PHE A 207 10.26 1.13 -19.87
C PHE A 207 10.25 0.39 -21.21
N ASN A 208 9.70 -0.84 -21.21
CA ASN A 208 9.45 -1.58 -22.44
C ASN A 208 8.37 -0.88 -23.28
N LYS A 209 8.26 -1.25 -24.56
CA LYS A 209 7.15 -0.81 -25.40
C LYS A 209 5.83 -1.22 -24.76
N ASN A 210 4.88 -0.29 -24.60
CA ASN A 210 3.59 -0.47 -23.92
C ASN A 210 3.73 -0.74 -22.41
N ALA A 211 4.80 -0.32 -21.77
CA ALA A 211 4.96 -0.43 -20.33
C ALA A 211 3.88 0.38 -19.58
N PHE A 212 3.61 -0.04 -18.37
CA PHE A 212 2.67 0.61 -17.46
C PHE A 212 3.36 1.02 -16.17
N ALA A 213 3.17 2.26 -15.77
CA ALA A 213 3.68 2.80 -14.51
C ALA A 213 2.54 2.97 -13.48
N TYR A 214 2.82 2.65 -12.23
CA TYR A 214 1.87 2.83 -11.16
C TYR A 214 2.50 3.54 -9.97
N ASP A 215 1.88 4.61 -9.48
CA ASP A 215 2.31 5.30 -8.26
C ASP A 215 1.35 4.95 -7.12
N LEU A 216 1.84 4.41 -6.01
CA LEU A 216 0.99 4.16 -4.84
C LEU A 216 0.47 5.45 -4.20
N MET A 217 1.18 6.55 -4.42
CA MET A 217 0.70 7.87 -4.01
C MET A 217 -0.34 8.37 -5.02
N TYR A 218 -1.13 9.34 -4.61
CA TYR A 218 -2.14 9.98 -5.45
C TYR A 218 -2.17 11.48 -5.22
N ALA A 219 -2.57 12.22 -6.24
CA ALA A 219 -2.75 13.67 -6.17
C ALA A 219 -3.83 14.12 -7.15
N ASP A 220 -4.40 15.30 -6.92
CA ASP A 220 -5.30 15.92 -7.89
C ASP A 220 -4.52 16.35 -9.13
N GLY A 221 -5.01 15.91 -10.29
CA GLY A 221 -4.31 16.08 -11.56
C GLY A 221 -3.10 15.19 -11.77
N GLY A 222 -2.90 14.12 -10.94
CA GLY A 222 -1.80 13.17 -11.05
C GLY A 222 -0.57 13.54 -10.22
N THR A 223 0.23 12.52 -9.86
CA THR A 223 1.48 12.69 -9.11
C THR A 223 2.60 13.20 -10.03
N ILE A 224 3.72 13.65 -9.46
CA ILE A 224 4.89 14.06 -10.25
C ILE A 224 5.41 12.89 -11.11
N PHE A 225 5.36 11.65 -10.60
CA PHE A 225 5.78 10.47 -11.34
C PHE A 225 4.83 10.15 -12.50
N THR A 226 3.51 10.15 -12.27
CA THR A 226 2.55 9.90 -13.36
C THR A 226 2.59 10.98 -14.44
N LYS A 227 2.79 12.25 -14.07
CA LYS A 227 2.97 13.36 -15.02
C LYS A 227 4.24 13.20 -15.86
N TRP A 228 5.34 12.78 -15.21
CA TRP A 228 6.57 12.48 -15.92
C TRP A 228 6.37 11.33 -16.92
N CYS A 229 5.74 10.24 -16.52
CA CYS A 229 5.41 9.12 -17.40
C CYS A 229 4.57 9.57 -18.61
N GLN A 230 3.53 10.38 -18.39
CA GLN A 230 2.67 10.90 -19.46
C GLN A 230 3.44 11.77 -20.45
N ALA A 231 4.35 12.62 -19.97
CA ALA A 231 5.22 13.46 -20.82
C ALA A 231 6.17 12.64 -21.70
N HIS A 232 6.46 11.37 -21.31
CA HIS A 232 7.29 10.42 -22.03
C HIS A 232 6.48 9.33 -22.77
N ASN A 233 5.17 9.54 -22.95
CA ASN A 233 4.24 8.61 -23.61
C ASN A 233 4.16 7.21 -22.94
N ILE A 234 4.37 7.14 -21.63
CA ILE A 234 4.24 5.94 -20.82
C ILE A 234 2.87 5.97 -20.14
N ALA A 235 2.07 4.91 -20.32
CA ALA A 235 0.79 4.77 -19.63
C ALA A 235 1.01 4.72 -18.13
N ALA A 236 0.26 5.52 -17.37
CA ALA A 236 0.46 5.61 -15.93
C ALA A 236 -0.83 5.84 -15.14
N ALA A 237 -0.86 5.33 -13.92
CA ALA A 237 -1.94 5.52 -12.95
C ALA A 237 -1.41 5.89 -11.56
N ASP A 238 -2.26 6.54 -10.77
CA ASP A 238 -2.00 6.82 -9.36
C ASP A 238 -2.80 5.90 -8.42
N GLY A 239 -2.51 5.94 -7.12
CA GLY A 239 -3.04 5.05 -6.11
C GLY A 239 -4.52 5.22 -5.75
N LYS A 240 -5.29 6.10 -6.42
CA LYS A 240 -6.72 6.30 -6.13
C LYS A 240 -7.53 5.02 -6.34
N GLY A 241 -7.26 4.27 -7.42
CA GLY A 241 -7.94 3.02 -7.70
C GLY A 241 -7.59 1.93 -6.68
N MET A 242 -6.30 1.76 -6.36
CA MET A 242 -5.85 0.88 -5.28
C MET A 242 -6.55 1.19 -3.96
N LEU A 243 -6.61 2.47 -3.58
CA LEU A 243 -7.27 2.90 -2.34
C LEU A 243 -8.76 2.53 -2.32
N LYS A 244 -9.46 2.64 -3.44
CA LYS A 244 -10.86 2.23 -3.56
C LYS A 244 -11.04 0.72 -3.40
N GLU A 245 -10.21 -0.09 -4.06
CA GLU A 245 -10.27 -1.55 -3.99
C GLU A 245 -9.99 -2.06 -2.56
N LEU A 246 -8.89 -1.62 -1.94
CA LEU A 246 -8.55 -2.03 -0.57
C LEU A 246 -9.58 -1.51 0.45
N SER A 247 -10.09 -0.29 0.30
CA SER A 247 -11.10 0.27 1.20
C SER A 247 -12.40 -0.53 1.14
N THR A 248 -12.80 -0.96 -0.06
CA THR A 248 -14.01 -1.79 -0.23
C THR A 248 -13.83 -3.16 0.43
N ALA A 249 -12.67 -3.79 0.25
CA ALA A 249 -12.39 -5.10 0.83
C ALA A 249 -12.36 -5.06 2.36
N VAL A 250 -11.63 -4.10 2.94
CA VAL A 250 -11.55 -3.97 4.41
C VAL A 250 -12.86 -3.53 5.03
N PHE A 251 -13.62 -2.66 4.35
CA PHE A 251 -14.96 -2.27 4.81
C PHE A 251 -15.87 -3.49 4.98
N LYS A 252 -15.92 -4.35 3.95
CA LYS A 252 -16.71 -5.59 4.00
C LYS A 252 -16.25 -6.50 5.13
N TYR A 253 -14.96 -6.67 5.30
CA TYR A 253 -14.38 -7.45 6.39
C TYR A 253 -14.79 -6.90 7.76
N TRP A 254 -14.64 -5.59 7.99
CA TRP A 254 -15.01 -4.95 9.26
C TRP A 254 -16.48 -5.06 9.59
N ARG A 255 -17.34 -5.09 8.56
CA ARG A 255 -18.81 -5.10 8.72
C ARG A 255 -19.44 -6.48 8.57
N GLY A 256 -18.63 -7.52 8.28
CA GLY A 256 -19.13 -8.89 8.09
C GLY A 256 -20.02 -9.06 6.84
N LEU A 257 -19.66 -8.37 5.72
CA LEU A 257 -20.43 -8.31 4.47
C LEU A 257 -19.78 -9.14 3.36
#